data_4a9122bb0df85b30106ccf557b00a10d
#
_entry.id   4a9122bb0df85b30106ccf557b00a10d
#
_cell.length_a   1.000
_cell.length_b   1.000
_cell.length_c   1.000
_cell.angle_alpha   90.00
_cell.angle_beta   90.00
_cell.angle_gamma   90.00
#
_symmetry.space_group_name_H-M   'P 1'
#
loop_
_entity.id
_entity.type
_entity.pdbx_description
1 polymer ?
#
loop_
_entity_poly.entity_id
_entity_poly.type
_entity_poly.pdbx_seq_one_letter_code
_entity_poly.pdbx_strand_id
1 'polypeptide(L)'
;MDGVIGKDRREVLKACTGLLTGVVILGSPLAPFVRTRAWEVRLDTFNTPQAGTLLSMLRTILPHDRLDNLAYAEVVHALDEQARTDANFGSMLKSGLELLGECFSNQSEPDRVDALKNIESSQFFRTVRQKGVEILYSTPAAYSYFGYEGEAFSKGGYLHRGFNDLHWLREVPAEDSGPPASFS
;
A
#
# COMPACT_ATOMS: atom_id res chain seq x y z
N MET A 1 -29.21 19.41 21.54
CA MET A 1 -28.31 19.42 22.69
C MET A 1 -27.23 18.43 22.37
N ASP A 2 -26.34 18.74 21.54
CA ASP A 2 -25.03 19.42 21.58
C ASP A 2 -24.01 18.65 22.42
N GLY A 3 -23.08 18.07 21.72
CA GLY A 3 -21.89 17.45 22.26
C GLY A 3 -20.91 17.10 21.15
N VAL A 4 -20.55 18.12 20.33
CA VAL A 4 -19.35 18.01 19.46
C VAL A 4 -18.14 17.99 20.39
N ILE A 5 -17.58 16.80 20.59
CA ILE A 5 -16.31 16.64 21.31
C ILE A 5 -15.21 17.12 20.36
N GLY A 6 -14.89 18.41 20.44
CA GLY A 6 -13.67 18.97 19.88
C GLY A 6 -12.49 18.32 20.59
N LYS A 7 -11.83 17.36 19.97
CA LYS A 7 -10.53 16.89 20.44
C LYS A 7 -9.58 18.07 20.52
N ASP A 8 -9.15 18.40 21.72
CA ASP A 8 -8.31 19.56 21.99
C ASP A 8 -6.97 19.39 21.25
N ARG A 9 -6.58 20.39 20.46
CA ARG A 9 -5.30 20.43 19.72
C ARG A 9 -4.09 20.10 20.61
N ARG A 10 -4.20 20.36 21.91
CA ARG A 10 -3.18 20.01 22.90
C ARG A 10 -3.07 18.51 23.16
N GLU A 11 -4.15 17.73 23.07
CA GLU A 11 -4.09 16.28 23.24
C GLU A 11 -3.48 15.59 22.02
N VAL A 12 -3.78 16.09 20.81
CA VAL A 12 -3.15 15.62 19.57
C VAL A 12 -1.64 15.88 19.60
N LEU A 13 -1.22 17.07 20.05
CA LEU A 13 0.21 17.40 20.19
C LEU A 13 0.92 16.54 21.24
N LYS A 14 0.26 16.19 22.34
CA LYS A 14 0.85 15.30 23.36
C LYS A 14 1.02 13.87 22.84
N ALA A 15 0.12 13.39 22.00
CA ALA A 15 0.26 12.07 21.36
C ALA A 15 1.45 12.03 20.38
N CYS A 16 1.76 13.13 19.70
CA CYS A 16 2.86 13.22 18.75
C CYS A 16 4.24 13.41 19.43
N THR A 17 4.31 14.01 20.62
CA THR A 17 5.59 14.31 21.29
C THR A 17 6.19 13.11 22.02
N GLY A 18 5.42 12.03 22.21
CA GLY A 18 5.87 10.81 22.91
C GLY A 18 6.90 9.95 22.13
N LEU A 19 7.22 10.28 20.90
CA LEU A 19 8.08 9.46 20.01
C LEU A 19 9.56 9.81 20.04
N LEU A 20 9.97 10.86 20.77
CA LEU A 20 11.39 11.23 20.90
C LEU A 20 12.11 10.52 22.06
N THR A 21 11.41 9.81 22.89
CA THR A 21 12.00 8.99 23.97
C THR A 21 11.57 7.54 23.75
N GLY A 22 12.35 6.77 23.05
CA GLY A 22 12.50 5.31 22.98
C GLY A 22 11.45 4.36 23.59
N VAL A 23 10.19 4.72 23.70
CA VAL A 23 9.12 3.86 24.17
C VAL A 23 8.50 3.16 22.97
N VAL A 24 8.93 1.93 22.72
CA VAL A 24 8.26 0.99 21.83
C VAL A 24 6.88 0.69 22.41
N ILE A 25 5.83 1.31 21.87
CA ILE A 25 4.46 0.93 22.18
C ILE A 25 4.21 -0.42 21.49
N LEU A 26 4.26 -1.49 22.28
CA LEU A 26 3.85 -2.83 21.88
C LEU A 26 2.38 -2.78 21.46
N GLY A 27 2.11 -2.87 20.16
CA GLY A 27 0.75 -2.80 19.59
C GLY A 27 0.61 -1.88 18.39
N SER A 28 1.63 -1.06 18.07
CA SER A 28 1.62 -0.31 16.81
C SER A 28 1.86 -1.26 15.64
N PRO A 29 1.05 -1.19 14.55
CA PRO A 29 1.31 -1.94 13.32
C PRO A 29 2.66 -1.61 12.68
N LEU A 30 3.35 -0.55 13.14
CA LEU A 30 4.71 -0.18 12.78
C LEU A 30 5.78 -0.78 13.70
N ALA A 31 5.40 -1.48 14.79
CA ALA A 31 6.36 -2.09 15.69
C ALA A 31 7.32 -3.10 15.01
N PRO A 32 6.90 -3.92 14.03
CA PRO A 32 7.82 -4.73 13.23
C PRO A 32 8.69 -3.90 12.28
N PHE A 33 8.26 -2.72 11.90
CA PHE A 33 8.92 -1.83 10.96
C PHE A 33 10.19 -1.19 11.52
N VAL A 34 10.20 -0.85 12.80
CA VAL A 34 11.40 -0.32 13.49
C VAL A 34 12.48 -1.40 13.68
N ARG A 35 12.10 -2.69 13.61
CA ARG A 35 13.01 -3.82 13.79
C ARG A 35 13.60 -4.40 12.51
N THR A 36 13.02 -4.11 11.36
CA THR A 36 13.56 -4.58 10.08
C THR A 36 14.39 -3.47 9.44
N ARG A 37 15.62 -3.81 9.02
CA ARG A 37 16.57 -2.94 8.31
C ARG A 37 16.04 -2.38 6.97
N ALA A 38 14.73 -2.37 6.75
CA ALA A 38 14.10 -1.92 5.51
C ALA A 38 14.38 -0.44 5.18
N TRP A 39 14.86 0.36 6.14
CA TRP A 39 15.21 1.77 5.96
C TRP A 39 16.70 2.05 5.81
N GLU A 40 17.54 1.06 5.60
CA GLU A 40 18.90 1.32 5.11
C GLU A 40 18.91 1.82 3.64
N VAL A 41 17.74 1.85 2.99
CA VAL A 41 17.56 2.49 1.69
C VAL A 41 17.59 4.00 1.90
N ARG A 42 18.61 4.62 1.34
CA ARG A 42 18.80 6.08 1.39
C ARG A 42 17.68 6.76 0.63
N LEU A 43 16.87 7.56 1.32
CA LEU A 43 15.88 8.44 0.72
C LEU A 43 16.52 9.81 0.52
N ASP A 44 16.37 10.37 -0.67
CA ASP A 44 16.99 11.65 -1.04
C ASP A 44 16.03 12.83 -0.92
N THR A 45 14.72 12.59 -1.09
CA THR A 45 13.69 13.64 -1.14
C THR A 45 12.81 13.66 0.11
N PHE A 46 12.47 12.48 0.66
CA PHE A 46 11.61 12.36 1.82
C PHE A 46 12.41 12.07 3.09
N ASN A 47 11.98 12.69 4.18
CA ASN A 47 12.49 12.33 5.51
C ASN A 47 11.81 11.05 6.04
N THR A 48 12.36 10.48 7.12
CA THR A 48 11.86 9.23 7.72
C THR A 48 10.38 9.31 8.14
N PRO A 49 9.86 10.39 8.77
CA PRO A 49 8.43 10.54 9.05
C PRO A 49 7.57 10.53 7.79
N GLN A 50 7.96 11.24 6.74
CA GLN A 50 7.23 11.29 5.47
C GLN A 50 7.16 9.91 4.80
N ALA A 51 8.27 9.21 4.77
CA ALA A 51 8.33 7.84 4.26
C ALA A 51 7.46 6.88 5.08
N GLY A 52 7.43 7.03 6.41
CA GLY A 52 6.55 6.27 7.30
C GLY A 52 5.07 6.54 7.02
N THR A 53 4.71 7.80 6.74
CA THR A 53 3.36 8.18 6.34
C THR A 53 2.97 7.57 4.99
N LEU A 54 3.84 7.62 3.96
CA LEU A 54 3.60 6.98 2.67
C LEU A 54 3.42 5.47 2.80
N LEU A 55 4.27 4.81 3.58
CA LEU A 55 4.16 3.37 3.81
C LEU A 55 2.85 3.00 4.50
N SER A 56 2.47 3.76 5.53
CA SER A 56 1.20 3.55 6.25
C SER A 56 -0.01 3.79 5.35
N MET A 57 0.05 4.80 4.48
CA MET A 57 -0.96 5.07 3.45
C MET A 57 -1.08 3.90 2.48
N LEU A 58 0.04 3.42 1.93
CA LEU A 58 0.06 2.29 1.00
C LEU A 58 -0.51 1.02 1.64
N ARG A 59 -0.16 0.70 2.87
CA ARG A 59 -0.72 -0.45 3.59
C ARG A 59 -2.20 -0.31 3.89
N THR A 60 -2.70 0.91 4.09
CA THR A 60 -4.13 1.14 4.29
C THR A 60 -4.92 1.03 2.98
N ILE A 61 -4.35 1.49 1.84
CA ILE A 61 -4.98 1.40 0.52
C ILE A 61 -4.92 -0.02 -0.04
N LEU A 62 -3.80 -0.72 0.17
CA LEU A 62 -3.49 -2.05 -0.37
C LEU A 62 -3.21 -3.02 0.79
N PRO A 63 -4.24 -3.45 1.55
CA PRO A 63 -4.05 -4.25 2.76
C PRO A 63 -3.75 -5.71 2.43
N HIS A 64 -2.50 -6.14 2.62
CA HIS A 64 -2.07 -7.53 2.47
C HIS A 64 -1.33 -7.99 3.73
N ASP A 65 -2.00 -8.71 4.60
CA ASP A 65 -1.52 -9.02 5.96
C ASP A 65 -0.18 -9.76 5.97
N ARG A 66 0.03 -10.67 5.03
CA ARG A 66 1.24 -11.51 4.94
C ARG A 66 2.30 -10.98 3.98
N LEU A 67 2.05 -9.88 3.28
CA LEU A 67 3.06 -9.26 2.42
C LEU A 67 3.99 -8.38 3.29
N ASP A 68 5.30 -8.60 3.16
CA ASP A 68 6.30 -7.89 3.94
C ASP A 68 6.29 -6.38 3.66
N ASN A 69 6.63 -5.60 4.68
CA ASN A 69 6.82 -4.16 4.56
C ASN A 69 7.92 -3.79 3.56
N LEU A 70 8.85 -4.69 3.27
CA LEU A 70 9.90 -4.47 2.27
C LEU A 70 9.29 -4.22 0.88
N ALA A 71 8.25 -4.96 0.49
CA ALA A 71 7.58 -4.76 -0.80
C ALA A 71 6.92 -3.37 -0.90
N TYR A 72 6.36 -2.86 0.20
CA TYR A 72 5.82 -1.50 0.25
C TYR A 72 6.92 -0.43 0.28
N ALA A 73 8.06 -0.73 0.90
CA ALA A 73 9.22 0.16 0.92
C ALA A 73 9.81 0.36 -0.48
N GLU A 74 9.74 -0.64 -1.37
CA GLU A 74 10.10 -0.49 -2.79
C GLU A 74 9.24 0.56 -3.49
N VAL A 75 7.94 0.61 -3.18
CA VAL A 75 7.04 1.66 -3.71
C VAL A 75 7.45 3.05 -3.20
N VAL A 76 7.73 3.17 -1.90
CA VAL A 76 8.18 4.44 -1.30
C VAL A 76 9.48 4.91 -1.92
N HIS A 77 10.44 4.00 -2.15
CA HIS A 77 11.71 4.30 -2.81
C HIS A 77 11.49 4.80 -4.25
N ALA A 78 10.63 4.14 -5.01
CA ALA A 78 10.32 4.57 -6.38
C ALA A 78 9.65 5.95 -6.44
N LEU A 79 8.78 6.26 -5.46
CA LEU A 79 8.18 7.59 -5.31
C LEU A 79 9.24 8.64 -4.96
N ASP A 80 10.20 8.31 -4.09
CA ASP A 80 11.32 9.19 -3.72
C ASP A 80 12.22 9.49 -4.91
N GLU A 81 12.59 8.47 -5.68
CA GLU A 81 13.41 8.60 -6.88
C GLU A 81 12.71 9.45 -7.96
N GLN A 82 11.41 9.24 -8.17
CA GLN A 82 10.64 10.07 -9.10
C GLN A 82 10.54 11.51 -8.60
N ALA A 83 10.34 11.72 -7.29
CA ALA A 83 10.29 13.06 -6.69
C ALA A 83 11.64 13.80 -6.77
N ARG A 84 12.76 13.06 -6.78
CA ARG A 84 14.10 13.61 -6.99
C ARG A 84 14.31 14.14 -8.40
N THR A 85 13.73 13.45 -9.40
CA THR A 85 13.90 13.81 -10.81
C THR A 85 12.85 14.80 -11.31
N ASP A 86 11.65 14.82 -10.71
CA ASP A 86 10.55 15.71 -11.05
C ASP A 86 10.13 16.56 -9.84
N ALA A 87 10.54 17.83 -9.86
CA ALA A 87 10.26 18.77 -8.76
C ALA A 87 8.76 19.04 -8.57
N ASN A 88 7.96 19.02 -9.65
CA ASN A 88 6.51 19.21 -9.55
C ASN A 88 5.84 18.00 -8.88
N PHE A 89 6.26 16.81 -9.25
CA PHE A 89 5.84 15.57 -8.63
C PHE A 89 6.21 15.55 -7.13
N GLY A 90 7.46 15.90 -6.81
CA GLY A 90 7.93 16.00 -5.43
C GLY A 90 7.14 17.00 -4.60
N SER A 91 6.83 18.18 -5.16
CA SER A 91 6.03 19.21 -4.48
C SER A 91 4.60 18.73 -4.22
N MET A 92 3.97 18.08 -5.21
CA MET A 92 2.64 17.51 -5.07
C MET A 92 2.59 16.44 -3.97
N LEU A 93 3.58 15.56 -3.89
CA LEU A 93 3.67 14.54 -2.83
C LEU A 93 3.86 15.18 -1.45
N LYS A 94 4.76 16.16 -1.31
CA LYS A 94 4.99 16.87 -0.04
C LYS A 94 3.74 17.56 0.46
N SER A 95 3.05 18.30 -0.41
CA SER A 95 1.78 18.97 -0.05
C SER A 95 0.70 17.95 0.36
N GLY A 96 0.63 16.80 -0.31
CA GLY A 96 -0.30 15.74 0.07
C GLY A 96 0.03 15.11 1.41
N LEU A 97 1.31 14.93 1.74
CA LEU A 97 1.76 14.45 3.05
C LEU A 97 1.45 15.44 4.18
N GLU A 98 1.56 16.74 3.91
CA GLU A 98 1.17 17.79 4.86
C GLU A 98 -0.32 17.74 5.19
N LEU A 99 -1.19 17.40 4.22
CA LEU A 99 -2.63 17.22 4.45
C LEU A 99 -2.93 16.05 5.39
N LEU A 100 -2.16 14.96 5.31
CA LEU A 100 -2.31 13.80 6.21
C LEU A 100 -1.74 14.08 7.61
N GLY A 101 -0.72 14.93 7.70
CA GLY A 101 -0.04 15.28 8.94
C GLY A 101 0.92 14.19 9.45
N GLU A 102 1.82 14.59 10.33
CA GLU A 102 2.90 13.71 10.84
C GLU A 102 2.40 12.53 11.69
N CYS A 103 1.21 12.66 12.29
CA CYS A 103 0.65 11.64 13.17
C CYS A 103 -0.16 10.55 12.44
N PHE A 104 -0.34 10.67 11.12
CA PHE A 104 -1.14 9.71 10.34
C PHE A 104 -0.69 8.26 10.54
N SER A 105 0.61 8.00 10.52
CA SER A 105 1.17 6.66 10.70
C SER A 105 0.87 6.03 12.06
N ASN A 106 0.57 6.84 13.07
CA ASN A 106 0.28 6.40 14.44
C ASN A 106 -1.24 6.29 14.74
N GLN A 107 -2.08 6.66 13.78
CA GLN A 107 -3.53 6.55 13.92
C GLN A 107 -3.99 5.09 13.88
N SER A 108 -5.18 4.83 14.41
CA SER A 108 -5.83 3.53 14.21
C SER A 108 -6.18 3.31 12.74
N GLU A 109 -6.37 2.06 12.34
CA GLU A 109 -6.73 1.75 10.95
C GLU A 109 -8.04 2.42 10.50
N PRO A 110 -9.14 2.41 11.28
CA PRO A 110 -10.35 3.14 10.92
C PRO A 110 -10.12 4.64 10.74
N ASP A 111 -9.33 5.28 11.62
CA ASP A 111 -9.03 6.71 11.51
C ASP A 111 -8.22 7.02 10.25
N ARG A 112 -7.26 6.16 9.88
CA ARG A 112 -6.51 6.29 8.62
C ARG A 112 -7.41 6.15 7.40
N VAL A 113 -8.32 5.18 7.40
CA VAL A 113 -9.28 4.99 6.31
C VAL A 113 -10.15 6.23 6.14
N ASP A 114 -10.65 6.81 7.22
CA ASP A 114 -11.48 8.01 7.15
C ASP A 114 -10.67 9.24 6.71
N ALA A 115 -9.43 9.39 7.17
CA ALA A 115 -8.53 10.43 6.68
C ALA A 115 -8.28 10.31 5.17
N LEU A 116 -8.08 9.08 4.66
CA LEU A 116 -7.86 8.84 3.22
C LEU A 116 -9.11 9.08 2.38
N LYS A 117 -10.32 8.74 2.88
CA LYS A 117 -11.58 9.07 2.20
C LYS A 117 -11.75 10.57 1.98
N ASN A 118 -11.32 11.40 2.94
CA ASN A 118 -11.42 12.85 2.82
C ASN A 118 -10.54 13.44 1.70
N ILE A 119 -9.51 12.72 1.29
CA ILE A 119 -8.56 13.16 0.24
C ILE A 119 -8.61 12.30 -1.03
N GLU A 120 -9.54 11.33 -1.14
CA GLU A 120 -9.53 10.36 -2.25
C GLU A 120 -9.68 11.01 -3.63
N SER A 121 -10.35 12.17 -3.73
CA SER A 121 -10.48 12.95 -4.97
C SER A 121 -9.20 13.72 -5.35
N SER A 122 -8.22 13.82 -4.45
CA SER A 122 -6.98 14.56 -4.69
C SER A 122 -6.08 13.87 -5.71
N GLN A 123 -5.26 14.65 -6.40
CA GLN A 123 -4.24 14.12 -7.31
C GLN A 123 -3.20 13.30 -6.53
N PHE A 124 -2.83 13.74 -5.34
CA PHE A 124 -1.91 13.03 -4.45
C PHE A 124 -2.38 11.60 -4.18
N PHE A 125 -3.62 11.42 -3.70
CA PHE A 125 -4.16 10.09 -3.40
C PHE A 125 -4.18 9.19 -4.65
N ARG A 126 -4.69 9.71 -5.77
CA ARG A 126 -4.77 8.95 -7.04
C ARG A 126 -3.39 8.52 -7.52
N THR A 127 -2.40 9.41 -7.44
CA THR A 127 -1.03 9.13 -7.86
C THR A 127 -0.38 8.06 -6.97
N VAL A 128 -0.45 8.21 -5.64
CA VAL A 128 0.13 7.23 -4.71
C VAL A 128 -0.54 5.86 -4.87
N ARG A 129 -1.88 5.82 -5.00
CA ARG A 129 -2.61 4.57 -5.26
C ARG A 129 -2.19 3.92 -6.58
N GLN A 130 -2.14 4.69 -7.67
CA GLN A 130 -1.76 4.16 -8.99
C GLN A 130 -0.35 3.59 -8.97
N LYS A 131 0.62 4.35 -8.44
CA LYS A 131 2.01 3.90 -8.32
C LYS A 131 2.14 2.72 -7.37
N GLY A 132 1.38 2.70 -6.29
CA GLY A 132 1.30 1.57 -5.37
C GLY A 132 0.87 0.29 -6.08
N VAL A 133 -0.21 0.34 -6.85
CA VAL A 133 -0.70 -0.81 -7.63
C VAL A 133 0.33 -1.24 -8.67
N GLU A 134 0.85 -0.30 -9.47
CA GLU A 134 1.80 -0.57 -10.55
C GLU A 134 3.07 -1.28 -10.03
N ILE A 135 3.68 -0.74 -8.97
CA ILE A 135 4.96 -1.23 -8.48
C ILE A 135 4.77 -2.46 -7.59
N LEU A 136 3.87 -2.39 -6.58
CA LEU A 136 3.69 -3.48 -5.61
C LEU A 136 3.36 -4.81 -6.30
N TYR A 137 2.39 -4.78 -7.24
CA TYR A 137 1.97 -5.99 -7.94
C TYR A 137 2.90 -6.42 -9.09
N SER A 138 3.97 -5.67 -9.35
CA SER A 138 5.04 -6.07 -10.26
C SER A 138 6.21 -6.74 -9.53
N THR A 139 6.17 -6.82 -8.20
CA THR A 139 7.25 -7.41 -7.41
C THR A 139 7.17 -8.94 -7.37
N PRO A 140 8.31 -9.66 -7.34
CA PRO A 140 8.32 -11.10 -7.12
C PRO A 140 7.67 -11.52 -5.78
N ALA A 141 7.74 -10.65 -4.76
CA ALA A 141 7.10 -10.88 -3.48
C ALA A 141 5.57 -10.95 -3.60
N ALA A 142 4.97 -10.02 -4.37
CA ALA A 142 3.54 -10.04 -4.66
C ALA A 142 3.16 -11.25 -5.52
N TYR A 143 3.95 -11.60 -6.53
CA TYR A 143 3.73 -12.81 -7.34
C TYR A 143 3.65 -14.07 -6.47
N SER A 144 4.64 -14.25 -5.60
CA SER A 144 4.65 -15.38 -4.66
C SER A 144 3.47 -15.38 -3.71
N TYR A 145 3.07 -14.19 -3.23
CA TYR A 145 1.95 -14.03 -2.32
C TYR A 145 0.60 -14.44 -2.95
N PHE A 146 0.39 -14.07 -4.22
CA PHE A 146 -0.85 -14.36 -4.95
C PHE A 146 -0.81 -15.69 -5.73
N GLY A 147 0.32 -16.39 -5.73
CA GLY A 147 0.49 -17.61 -6.53
C GLY A 147 0.60 -17.33 -8.03
N TYR A 148 0.93 -16.09 -8.43
CA TYR A 148 1.14 -15.76 -9.83
C TYR A 148 2.55 -16.16 -10.27
N GLU A 149 2.64 -17.00 -11.27
CA GLU A 149 3.92 -17.53 -11.76
C GLU A 149 4.73 -16.57 -12.64
N GLY A 150 4.23 -15.37 -12.86
CA GLY A 150 4.81 -14.40 -13.78
C GLY A 150 4.25 -14.53 -15.19
N GLU A 151 4.85 -13.82 -16.13
CA GLU A 151 4.40 -13.79 -17.52
C GLU A 151 4.59 -15.18 -18.19
N ALA A 152 3.67 -15.52 -19.08
CA ALA A 152 3.63 -16.84 -19.71
C ALA A 152 4.50 -16.93 -20.97
N PHE A 153 4.85 -15.81 -21.60
CA PHE A 153 5.57 -15.79 -22.88
C PHE A 153 6.93 -16.48 -22.81
N SER A 154 7.76 -16.15 -21.83
CA SER A 154 9.07 -16.78 -21.62
C SER A 154 8.98 -18.26 -21.25
N LYS A 155 7.79 -18.72 -20.82
CA LYS A 155 7.51 -20.10 -20.39
C LYS A 155 6.78 -20.92 -21.47
N GLY A 156 6.77 -20.46 -22.72
CA GLY A 156 6.14 -21.16 -23.85
C GLY A 156 4.67 -20.84 -24.08
N GLY A 157 4.15 -19.77 -23.47
CA GLY A 157 2.76 -19.34 -23.63
C GLY A 157 1.76 -20.22 -22.87
N TYR A 158 0.49 -20.16 -23.28
CA TYR A 158 -0.63 -20.86 -22.62
C TYR A 158 -0.97 -22.21 -23.25
N LEU A 159 -0.20 -22.73 -24.21
CA LEU A 159 -0.50 -24.01 -24.88
C LEU A 159 -0.59 -25.20 -23.93
N HIS A 160 0.16 -25.18 -22.83
CA HIS A 160 0.21 -26.25 -21.83
C HIS A 160 0.01 -25.75 -20.40
N ARG A 161 -0.57 -24.56 -20.23
CA ARG A 161 -0.73 -23.88 -18.93
C ARG A 161 -2.12 -23.27 -18.82
N GLY A 162 -2.60 -23.05 -17.59
CA GLY A 162 -3.85 -22.35 -17.35
C GLY A 162 -5.10 -23.22 -17.47
N PHE A 163 -4.97 -24.53 -17.62
CA PHE A 163 -6.13 -25.43 -17.77
C PHE A 163 -6.74 -25.88 -16.45
N ASN A 164 -6.03 -25.68 -15.31
CA ASN A 164 -6.47 -26.16 -14.00
C ASN A 164 -6.47 -25.05 -12.92
N ASP A 165 -6.55 -23.80 -13.34
CA ASP A 165 -6.35 -22.65 -12.43
C ASP A 165 -7.53 -22.40 -11.50
N LEU A 166 -8.70 -22.97 -11.80
CA LEU A 166 -9.97 -22.66 -11.13
C LEU A 166 -10.55 -23.88 -10.38
N HIS A 167 -9.74 -24.54 -9.57
CA HIS A 167 -10.18 -25.69 -8.74
C HIS A 167 -11.33 -25.36 -7.75
N TRP A 168 -11.60 -24.09 -7.53
CA TRP A 168 -12.68 -23.62 -6.67
C TRP A 168 -14.01 -23.36 -7.40
N LEU A 169 -14.00 -23.34 -8.74
CA LEU A 169 -15.24 -23.29 -9.53
C LEU A 169 -15.89 -24.67 -9.52
N ARG A 170 -17.20 -24.70 -9.26
CA ARG A 170 -18.00 -25.90 -9.50
C ARG A 170 -17.97 -26.24 -10.99
N GLU A 171 -17.83 -27.50 -11.30
CA GLU A 171 -18.05 -27.96 -12.68
C GLU A 171 -19.46 -27.55 -13.11
N VAL A 172 -19.56 -27.08 -14.36
CA VAL A 172 -20.85 -26.73 -14.96
C VAL A 172 -21.64 -28.03 -15.13
N PRO A 173 -22.89 -28.14 -14.62
CA PRO A 173 -23.72 -29.30 -14.85
C PRO A 173 -23.85 -29.62 -16.35
N ALA A 174 -23.92 -30.88 -16.68
CA ALA A 174 -23.99 -31.30 -18.10
C ALA A 174 -25.18 -30.72 -18.87
N GLU A 175 -26.27 -30.40 -18.14
CA GLU A 175 -27.47 -29.74 -18.68
C GLU A 175 -27.24 -28.27 -19.07
N ASP A 176 -26.29 -27.60 -18.40
CA ASP A 176 -25.92 -26.21 -18.67
C ASP A 176 -24.74 -26.10 -19.63
N SER A 177 -24.11 -27.21 -19.93
CA SER A 177 -23.05 -27.29 -20.94
C SER A 177 -23.70 -27.29 -22.33
N GLY A 178 -23.49 -26.21 -23.10
CA GLY A 178 -23.95 -26.15 -24.47
C GLY A 178 -23.37 -27.30 -25.33
N PRO A 179 -23.93 -27.59 -26.51
CA PRO A 179 -23.38 -28.61 -27.39
C PRO A 179 -21.91 -28.29 -27.73
N PRO A 180 -21.04 -29.32 -27.83
CA PRO A 180 -19.63 -29.10 -28.15
C PRO A 180 -19.51 -28.34 -29.48
N ALA A 181 -18.62 -27.32 -29.51
CA ALA A 181 -18.39 -26.55 -30.72
C ALA A 181 -17.96 -27.50 -31.86
N SER A 182 -18.77 -27.57 -32.91
CA SER A 182 -18.39 -28.31 -34.13
C SER A 182 -17.40 -27.44 -34.92
N PHE A 183 -16.14 -27.78 -34.85
CA PHE A 183 -15.13 -27.20 -35.72
C PHE A 183 -15.31 -27.84 -37.13
N SER A 184 -15.82 -27.07 -38.06
CA SER A 184 -15.86 -27.40 -39.50
C SER A 184 -14.62 -26.85 -40.18
#